data_80c7770f2dfa5dd6428dede9ceeaa95c
#
_entry.id   80c7770f2dfa5dd6428dede9ceeaa95c
#
_cell.length_a   1.000
_cell.length_b   1.000
_cell.length_c   1.000
_cell.angle_alpha   90.00
_cell.angle_beta   90.00
_cell.angle_gamma   90.00
#
_symmetry.space_group_name_H-M   'P 1'
#
loop_
_entity.id
_entity.type
_entity.pdbx_description
1 polymer ?
#
loop_
_entity_poly.entity_id
_entity_poly.type
_entity_poly.pdbx_seq_one_letter_code
_entity_poly.pdbx_strand_id
1 'polypeptide(L)'
;MPHLLKLPKNLVGRDFVVGDIHFKTRELHRGLQALGFDRSVDRLIAVGDLIDRGPGMLDGLKLLGEPWFYTVKGNHEQMLIDAYRANPHLPYSAHGARWWMSIDEESKPMIIAKLESLPLIIEVETAHGLIGVVHADVPAGLSWADFTRGIDNPQFQDIALWGRERIKKHHRGGVLGAWRVCIGHTWIPQALRFGNVLALDVTGGGDGSLAIYSVHDDTIYVDGKAAGLDQTARLGEQLAQLEQSLTALKTLVSGNKLIESQIASREAEAQAKQISSAWLNIADEVASTQQLVNALHGLSLLSGERRSAKLEELQARYAGTPTGDLLIRLFSAGDA
;
A
#
# COMPACT_ATOMS: atom_id res chain seq x y z
N MET A 1 23.03 -8.38 6.36
CA MET A 1 22.31 -7.28 7.01
C MET A 1 20.85 -7.69 7.09
N PRO A 2 20.08 -7.29 8.09
CA PRO A 2 18.68 -7.66 8.15
C PRO A 2 17.91 -7.01 6.98
N HIS A 3 17.16 -7.82 6.23
CA HIS A 3 16.32 -7.33 5.13
C HIS A 3 15.07 -6.58 5.62
N LEU A 4 14.76 -6.70 6.91
CA LEU A 4 13.57 -6.13 7.56
C LEU A 4 13.97 -5.19 8.71
N LEU A 5 13.50 -3.96 8.67
CA LEU A 5 13.56 -3.00 9.77
C LEU A 5 12.15 -2.83 10.37
N LYS A 6 12.03 -2.89 11.70
CA LYS A 6 10.78 -2.63 12.42
C LYS A 6 10.88 -1.32 13.19
N LEU A 7 9.95 -0.42 12.92
CA LEU A 7 9.81 0.84 13.62
C LEU A 7 8.61 0.76 14.57
N PRO A 8 8.81 0.99 15.86
CA PRO A 8 7.72 1.04 16.81
C PRO A 8 6.82 2.24 16.53
N LYS A 9 5.62 2.22 17.10
CA LYS A 9 4.67 3.34 16.99
C LYS A 9 5.33 4.65 17.42
N ASN A 10 5.19 5.69 16.59
CA ASN A 10 5.57 7.05 16.95
C ASN A 10 4.55 7.60 17.97
N LEU A 11 4.99 7.86 19.19
CA LEU A 11 4.12 8.33 20.28
C LEU A 11 4.09 9.87 20.42
N VAL A 12 5.01 10.56 19.75
CA VAL A 12 5.23 12.01 19.92
C VAL A 12 5.01 12.81 18.64
N GLY A 13 5.14 12.20 17.49
CA GLY A 13 5.01 12.83 16.18
C GLY A 13 4.17 12.01 15.22
N ARG A 14 4.25 12.38 13.94
CA ARG A 14 3.53 11.74 12.83
C ARG A 14 4.50 10.93 11.97
N ASP A 15 3.96 9.94 11.28
CA ASP A 15 4.67 9.18 10.26
C ASP A 15 4.18 9.59 8.87
N PHE A 16 5.13 9.75 7.95
CA PHE A 16 4.89 10.03 6.54
C PHE A 16 5.63 9.02 5.67
N VAL A 17 5.04 8.65 4.54
CA VAL A 17 5.72 7.80 3.55
C VAL A 17 5.82 8.57 2.23
N VAL A 18 7.01 8.64 1.65
CA VAL A 18 7.25 9.32 0.37
C VAL A 18 7.60 8.32 -0.72
N GLY A 19 7.14 8.58 -1.94
CA GLY A 19 7.52 7.84 -3.14
C GLY A 19 8.99 8.01 -3.51
N ASP A 20 9.38 7.54 -4.69
CA ASP A 20 10.74 7.64 -5.23
C ASP A 20 11.22 9.09 -5.21
N ILE A 21 12.39 9.34 -4.60
CA ILE A 21 12.89 10.72 -4.40
C ILE A 21 13.80 11.14 -5.54
N HIS A 22 14.67 10.26 -6.02
CA HIS A 22 15.59 10.53 -7.12
C HIS A 22 16.34 11.87 -6.98
N PHE A 23 16.93 12.13 -5.83
CA PHE A 23 17.63 13.39 -5.52
C PHE A 23 16.80 14.67 -5.72
N LYS A 24 15.47 14.60 -5.75
CA LYS A 24 14.58 15.76 -5.79
C LYS A 24 14.36 16.36 -4.41
N THR A 25 15.45 16.65 -3.75
CA THR A 25 15.46 17.13 -2.35
C THR A 25 14.77 18.46 -2.17
N ARG A 26 14.79 19.32 -3.19
CA ARG A 26 14.07 20.59 -3.18
C ARG A 26 12.55 20.40 -3.16
N GLU A 27 12.07 19.50 -3.98
CA GLU A 27 10.65 19.10 -4.06
C GLU A 27 10.22 18.43 -2.75
N LEU A 28 11.07 17.55 -2.21
CA LEU A 28 10.85 16.92 -0.91
C LEU A 28 10.71 17.97 0.21
N HIS A 29 11.65 18.89 0.29
CA HIS A 29 11.61 19.94 1.33
C HIS A 29 10.36 20.81 1.22
N ARG A 30 9.94 21.19 -0.01
CA ARG A 30 8.70 21.93 -0.21
C ARG A 30 7.46 21.14 0.24
N GLY A 31 7.39 19.85 -0.11
CA GLY A 31 6.30 18.98 0.30
C GLY A 31 6.21 18.85 1.82
N LEU A 32 7.34 18.57 2.48
CA LEU A 32 7.42 18.46 3.93
C LEU A 32 7.05 19.78 4.64
N GLN A 33 7.51 20.91 4.12
CA GLN A 33 7.17 22.24 4.65
C GLN A 33 5.66 22.51 4.54
N ALA A 34 5.05 22.18 3.40
CA ALA A 34 3.61 22.35 3.20
C ALA A 34 2.77 21.50 4.17
N LEU A 35 3.30 20.34 4.59
CA LEU A 35 2.67 19.44 5.56
C LEU A 35 3.01 19.79 7.02
N GLY A 36 3.79 20.84 7.26
CA GLY A 36 4.23 21.23 8.59
C GLY A 36 5.02 20.11 9.29
N PHE A 37 5.91 19.42 8.55
CA PHE A 37 6.74 18.35 9.06
C PHE A 37 7.74 18.88 10.10
N ASP A 38 7.76 18.29 11.28
CA ASP A 38 8.67 18.63 12.37
C ASP A 38 9.74 17.54 12.51
N ARG A 39 10.99 17.85 12.08
CA ARG A 39 12.13 16.92 12.13
C ARG A 39 12.49 16.42 13.54
N SER A 40 12.02 17.09 14.59
CA SER A 40 12.31 16.69 15.97
C SER A 40 11.43 15.55 16.47
N VAL A 41 10.25 15.34 15.86
CA VAL A 41 9.26 14.36 16.33
C VAL A 41 8.63 13.52 15.22
N ASP A 42 8.52 14.05 13.99
CA ASP A 42 7.94 13.33 12.86
C ASP A 42 8.97 12.40 12.20
N ARG A 43 8.52 11.34 11.54
CA ARG A 43 9.35 10.43 10.77
C ARG A 43 8.93 10.41 9.31
N LEU A 44 9.92 10.39 8.41
CA LEU A 44 9.72 10.21 6.97
C LEU A 44 10.31 8.87 6.54
N ILE A 45 9.51 8.06 5.87
CA ILE A 45 9.90 6.76 5.35
C ILE A 45 9.82 6.81 3.81
N ALA A 46 10.92 6.59 3.10
CA ALA A 46 10.93 6.55 1.65
C ALA A 46 10.79 5.10 1.13
N VAL A 47 10.12 4.96 -0.01
CA VAL A 47 9.93 3.67 -0.67
C VAL A 47 11.16 3.21 -1.47
N GLY A 48 12.34 3.82 -1.29
CA GLY A 48 13.56 3.54 -2.05
C GLY A 48 13.78 4.55 -3.17
N ASP A 49 14.72 4.25 -4.04
CA ASP A 49 15.12 5.11 -5.16
C ASP A 49 15.38 6.57 -4.71
N LEU A 50 16.18 6.70 -3.67
CA LEU A 50 16.63 8.01 -3.18
C LEU A 50 17.58 8.66 -4.18
N ILE A 51 18.44 7.84 -4.80
CA ILE A 51 19.56 8.28 -5.66
C ILE A 51 19.15 8.44 -7.12
N ASP A 52 20.06 9.02 -7.91
CA ASP A 52 20.01 9.19 -9.36
C ASP A 52 19.06 10.29 -9.86
N ARG A 53 19.19 10.64 -11.14
CA ARG A 53 18.34 11.52 -11.95
C ARG A 53 18.30 12.98 -11.53
N GLY A 54 17.96 13.30 -10.29
CA GLY A 54 17.75 14.66 -9.81
C GLY A 54 19.05 15.41 -9.47
N PRO A 55 18.97 16.73 -9.25
CA PRO A 55 20.14 17.57 -9.04
C PRO A 55 20.62 17.64 -7.58
N GLY A 56 19.85 17.16 -6.62
CA GLY A 56 20.08 17.36 -5.18
C GLY A 56 20.94 16.28 -4.52
N MET A 57 22.00 15.80 -5.19
CA MET A 57 22.84 14.69 -4.74
C MET A 57 23.35 14.85 -3.30
N LEU A 58 23.99 15.97 -2.99
CA LEU A 58 24.62 16.17 -1.67
C LEU A 58 23.58 16.15 -0.54
N ASP A 59 22.45 16.82 -0.77
CA ASP A 59 21.37 16.85 0.23
C ASP A 59 20.66 15.51 0.32
N GLY A 60 20.52 14.78 -0.79
CA GLY A 60 19.96 13.43 -0.81
C GLY A 60 20.83 12.44 -0.03
N LEU A 61 22.15 12.46 -0.22
CA LEU A 61 23.06 11.60 0.53
C LEU A 61 23.09 11.95 2.04
N LYS A 62 22.93 13.22 2.42
CA LYS A 62 22.80 13.63 3.81
C LYS A 62 21.58 13.02 4.49
N LEU A 63 20.46 12.86 3.77
CA LEU A 63 19.25 12.23 4.34
C LEU A 63 19.54 10.86 4.96
N LEU A 64 20.45 10.09 4.37
CA LEU A 64 20.83 8.78 4.91
C LEU A 64 21.45 8.83 6.33
N GLY A 65 21.87 10.01 6.79
CA GLY A 65 22.37 10.24 8.15
C GLY A 65 21.35 10.87 9.11
N GLU A 66 20.20 11.29 8.62
CA GLU A 66 19.21 11.99 9.42
C GLU A 66 18.41 11.01 10.31
N PRO A 67 18.22 11.29 11.61
CA PRO A 67 17.55 10.39 12.54
C PRO A 67 16.04 10.26 12.31
N TRP A 68 15.46 11.20 11.59
CA TRP A 68 14.02 11.23 11.24
C TRP A 68 13.74 10.62 9.88
N PHE A 69 14.77 10.23 9.10
CA PHE A 69 14.64 9.70 7.74
C PHE A 69 14.98 8.21 7.70
N TYR A 70 14.09 7.44 7.12
CA TYR A 70 14.23 6.01 6.87
C TYR A 70 13.96 5.75 5.40
N THR A 71 14.60 4.75 4.83
CA THR A 71 14.31 4.33 3.45
C THR A 71 14.53 2.83 3.29
N VAL A 72 13.72 2.19 2.48
CA VAL A 72 14.05 0.87 1.96
C VAL A 72 15.05 1.03 0.83
N LYS A 73 15.73 -0.06 0.45
CA LYS A 73 16.58 -0.12 -0.73
C LYS A 73 15.70 -0.17 -1.98
N GLY A 74 15.91 0.70 -2.94
CA GLY A 74 15.32 0.64 -4.26
C GLY A 74 16.23 -0.07 -5.27
N ASN A 75 15.73 -0.26 -6.48
CA ASN A 75 16.52 -0.89 -7.53
C ASN A 75 17.68 -0.01 -8.01
N HIS A 76 17.58 1.32 -7.90
CA HIS A 76 18.68 2.23 -8.23
C HIS A 76 19.85 2.08 -7.25
N GLU A 77 19.57 1.97 -5.96
CA GLU A 77 20.59 1.65 -4.96
C GLU A 77 21.23 0.28 -5.26
N GLN A 78 20.44 -0.74 -5.57
CA GLN A 78 20.96 -2.08 -5.86
C GLN A 78 21.81 -2.08 -7.13
N MET A 79 21.40 -1.41 -8.21
CA MET A 79 22.19 -1.30 -9.44
C MET A 79 23.55 -0.64 -9.21
N LEU A 80 23.61 0.42 -8.43
CA LEU A 80 24.89 1.07 -8.10
C LEU A 80 25.80 0.17 -7.28
N ILE A 81 25.24 -0.53 -6.27
CA ILE A 81 25.97 -1.51 -5.47
C ILE A 81 26.57 -2.60 -6.36
N ASP A 82 25.76 -3.19 -7.24
CA ASP A 82 26.17 -4.29 -8.12
C ASP A 82 27.29 -3.82 -9.10
N ALA A 83 27.12 -2.63 -9.67
CA ALA A 83 28.13 -2.06 -10.57
C ALA A 83 29.47 -1.82 -9.83
N TYR A 84 29.42 -1.24 -8.64
CA TYR A 84 30.60 -1.02 -7.82
C TYR A 84 31.27 -2.32 -7.38
N ARG A 85 30.49 -3.33 -6.99
CA ARG A 85 31.00 -4.65 -6.60
C ARG A 85 31.64 -5.39 -7.76
N ALA A 86 31.07 -5.26 -8.97
CA ALA A 86 31.63 -5.87 -10.17
C ALA A 86 33.00 -5.23 -10.54
N ASN A 87 33.12 -3.90 -10.47
CA ASN A 87 34.38 -3.17 -10.69
C ASN A 87 34.31 -1.78 -10.07
N PRO A 88 34.95 -1.56 -8.90
CA PRO A 88 34.96 -0.26 -8.20
C PRO A 88 35.52 0.90 -9.03
N HIS A 89 36.37 0.63 -10.00
CA HIS A 89 37.03 1.64 -10.83
C HIS A 89 36.32 1.90 -12.17
N LEU A 90 35.27 1.12 -12.48
CA LEU A 90 34.56 1.33 -13.73
C LEU A 90 33.66 2.57 -13.62
N PRO A 91 33.70 3.49 -14.58
CA PRO A 91 32.74 4.59 -14.63
C PRO A 91 31.30 4.05 -14.72
N TYR A 92 30.46 4.50 -13.79
CA TYR A 92 29.05 4.14 -13.81
C TYR A 92 28.17 5.39 -13.93
N SER A 93 27.42 5.48 -15.01
CA SER A 93 26.55 6.64 -15.30
C SER A 93 25.18 6.24 -15.88
N ALA A 94 24.87 4.94 -15.86
CA ALA A 94 23.59 4.43 -16.32
C ALA A 94 22.43 4.92 -15.43
N HIS A 95 21.23 4.92 -15.96
CA HIS A 95 19.99 5.19 -15.22
C HIS A 95 19.93 6.53 -14.47
N GLY A 96 20.80 7.51 -14.85
CA GLY A 96 20.84 8.82 -14.19
C GLY A 96 21.94 8.95 -13.14
N ALA A 97 22.81 7.95 -12.99
CA ALA A 97 23.89 7.90 -12.00
C ALA A 97 25.15 8.70 -12.37
N ARG A 98 25.07 9.72 -13.26
CA ARG A 98 26.22 10.57 -13.61
C ARG A 98 26.89 11.22 -12.41
N TRP A 99 26.16 11.52 -11.37
CA TRP A 99 26.63 12.08 -10.11
C TRP A 99 27.73 11.22 -9.47
N TRP A 100 27.67 9.88 -9.64
CA TRP A 100 28.65 8.96 -9.09
C TRP A 100 30.08 9.22 -9.58
N MET A 101 30.21 9.74 -10.81
CA MET A 101 31.49 10.09 -11.38
C MET A 101 32.12 11.35 -10.74
N SER A 102 31.35 12.16 -10.02
CA SER A 102 31.81 13.33 -9.30
C SER A 102 32.20 13.04 -7.84
N ILE A 103 31.95 11.82 -7.37
CA ILE A 103 32.33 11.38 -6.02
C ILE A 103 33.81 10.97 -6.02
N ASP A 104 34.54 11.46 -5.04
CA ASP A 104 35.94 11.08 -4.83
C ASP A 104 36.04 9.58 -4.45
N GLU A 105 37.18 8.97 -4.83
CA GLU A 105 37.38 7.52 -4.63
C GLU A 105 37.39 7.11 -3.15
N GLU A 106 37.73 8.02 -2.23
CA GLU A 106 37.78 7.75 -0.80
C GLU A 106 36.34 7.68 -0.20
N SER A 107 35.41 8.48 -0.73
CA SER A 107 34.03 8.54 -0.28
C SER A 107 33.15 7.39 -0.82
N LYS A 108 33.49 6.84 -1.99
CA LYS A 108 32.71 5.77 -2.65
C LYS A 108 32.44 4.56 -1.75
N PRO A 109 33.46 3.96 -1.07
CA PRO A 109 33.20 2.80 -0.19
C PRO A 109 32.20 3.08 0.94
N MET A 110 32.27 4.29 1.52
CA MET A 110 31.32 4.68 2.58
C MET A 110 29.88 4.79 2.07
N ILE A 111 29.70 5.39 0.91
CA ILE A 111 28.38 5.52 0.29
C ILE A 111 27.83 4.12 0.00
N ILE A 112 28.61 3.25 -0.64
CA ILE A 112 28.20 1.87 -0.95
C ILE A 112 27.84 1.12 0.34
N ALA A 113 28.68 1.17 1.37
CA ALA A 113 28.38 0.51 2.64
C ALA A 113 27.06 1.01 3.26
N LYS A 114 26.77 2.31 3.13
CA LYS A 114 25.52 2.88 3.60
C LYS A 114 24.32 2.38 2.79
N LEU A 115 24.42 2.34 1.46
CA LEU A 115 23.36 1.81 0.58
C LEU A 115 23.14 0.31 0.80
N GLU A 116 24.20 -0.47 1.00
CA GLU A 116 24.10 -1.90 1.33
C GLU A 116 23.40 -2.14 2.67
N SER A 117 23.54 -1.21 3.62
CA SER A 117 22.90 -1.32 4.93
C SER A 117 21.38 -1.08 4.91
N LEU A 118 20.84 -0.56 3.82
CA LEU A 118 19.41 -0.31 3.70
C LEU A 118 18.60 -1.61 3.70
N PRO A 119 17.50 -1.67 4.46
CA PRO A 119 16.61 -2.83 4.46
C PRO A 119 15.84 -2.92 3.14
N LEU A 120 15.34 -4.09 2.78
CA LEU A 120 14.38 -4.28 1.68
C LEU A 120 12.95 -3.94 2.09
N ILE A 121 12.66 -4.08 3.39
CA ILE A 121 11.32 -3.90 3.96
C ILE A 121 11.43 -3.07 5.23
N ILE A 122 10.50 -2.13 5.40
CA ILE A 122 10.28 -1.45 6.68
C ILE A 122 8.85 -1.75 7.15
N GLU A 123 8.71 -2.16 8.40
CA GLU A 123 7.43 -2.24 9.12
C GLU A 123 7.29 -1.06 10.06
N VAL A 124 6.16 -0.38 10.03
CA VAL A 124 5.84 0.72 10.94
C VAL A 124 4.59 0.37 11.72
N GLU A 125 4.70 0.28 13.05
CA GLU A 125 3.54 0.15 13.91
C GLU A 125 2.82 1.49 14.04
N THR A 126 1.50 1.49 13.86
CA THR A 126 0.68 2.71 13.95
C THR A 126 -0.56 2.51 14.82
N ALA A 127 -1.32 3.57 15.04
CA ALA A 127 -2.62 3.48 15.72
C ALA A 127 -3.67 2.74 14.88
N HIS A 128 -3.51 2.75 13.56
CA HIS A 128 -4.45 2.13 12.61
C HIS A 128 -4.09 0.69 12.26
N GLY A 129 -2.92 0.22 12.66
CA GLY A 129 -2.37 -1.09 12.32
C GLY A 129 -0.98 -0.99 11.69
N LEU A 130 -0.51 -2.10 11.14
CA LEU A 130 0.80 -2.21 10.53
C LEU A 130 0.85 -1.56 9.15
N ILE A 131 1.85 -0.72 8.91
CA ILE A 131 2.23 -0.26 7.57
C ILE A 131 3.46 -1.03 7.13
N GLY A 132 3.38 -1.61 5.95
CA GLY A 132 4.52 -2.16 5.25
C GLY A 132 5.04 -1.18 4.20
N VAL A 133 6.37 -1.05 4.10
CA VAL A 133 7.03 -0.28 3.06
C VAL A 133 8.00 -1.20 2.32
N VAL A 134 7.87 -1.27 1.01
CA VAL A 134 8.73 -2.05 0.11
C VAL A 134 8.89 -1.28 -1.20
N HIS A 135 10.00 -1.42 -1.90
CA HIS A 135 10.26 -0.58 -3.06
C HIS A 135 9.26 -0.83 -4.21
N ALA A 136 9.13 -2.07 -4.69
CA ALA A 136 8.39 -2.33 -5.93
C ALA A 136 7.04 -3.03 -5.73
N ASP A 137 6.99 -4.23 -5.18
CA ASP A 137 5.73 -4.97 -5.00
C ASP A 137 5.85 -6.09 -3.95
N VAL A 138 4.70 -6.62 -3.57
CA VAL A 138 4.52 -7.85 -2.80
C VAL A 138 3.89 -8.90 -3.72
N PRO A 139 4.36 -10.16 -3.72
CA PRO A 139 3.78 -11.21 -4.55
C PRO A 139 2.25 -11.30 -4.39
N ALA A 140 1.54 -11.43 -5.52
CA ALA A 140 0.09 -11.53 -5.50
C ALA A 140 -0.39 -12.74 -4.68
N GLY A 141 -1.40 -12.53 -3.84
CA GLY A 141 -1.99 -13.58 -3.00
C GLY A 141 -1.19 -13.93 -1.74
N LEU A 142 -0.01 -13.35 -1.54
CA LEU A 142 0.79 -13.56 -0.34
C LEU A 142 0.35 -12.59 0.77
N SER A 143 0.33 -13.08 2.01
CA SER A 143 0.15 -12.20 3.17
C SER A 143 1.44 -11.41 3.45
N TRP A 144 1.30 -10.26 4.12
CA TRP A 144 2.46 -9.47 4.53
C TRP A 144 3.41 -10.28 5.42
N ALA A 145 2.86 -11.05 6.35
CA ALA A 145 3.64 -11.88 7.27
C ALA A 145 4.42 -13.00 6.53
N ASP A 146 3.83 -13.61 5.50
CA ASP A 146 4.51 -14.66 4.73
C ASP A 146 5.58 -14.05 3.82
N PHE A 147 5.30 -12.88 3.24
CA PHE A 147 6.29 -12.14 2.45
C PHE A 147 7.51 -11.74 3.29
N THR A 148 7.30 -11.12 4.46
CA THR A 148 8.40 -10.70 5.33
C THR A 148 9.19 -11.87 5.91
N ARG A 149 8.52 -12.98 6.24
CA ARG A 149 9.19 -14.22 6.70
C ARG A 149 10.04 -14.86 5.60
N GLY A 150 9.59 -14.76 4.36
CA GLY A 150 10.26 -15.35 3.19
C GLY A 150 11.22 -14.40 2.47
N ILE A 151 11.53 -13.22 2.99
CA ILE A 151 12.31 -12.19 2.26
C ILE A 151 13.76 -12.63 1.95
N ASP A 152 14.28 -13.63 2.63
CA ASP A 152 15.59 -14.21 2.29
C ASP A 152 15.57 -15.03 0.98
N ASN A 153 14.37 -15.33 0.46
CA ASN A 153 14.23 -15.95 -0.86
C ASN A 153 14.58 -14.93 -1.96
N PRO A 154 15.55 -15.24 -2.86
CA PRO A 154 15.93 -14.35 -3.94
C PRO A 154 14.78 -13.92 -4.85
N GLN A 155 13.77 -14.77 -5.08
CA GLN A 155 12.60 -14.41 -5.86
C GLN A 155 11.74 -13.32 -5.19
N PHE A 156 11.64 -13.34 -3.85
CA PHE A 156 10.93 -12.30 -3.12
C PHE A 156 11.71 -10.99 -3.11
N GLN A 157 13.04 -11.06 -3.01
CA GLN A 157 13.91 -9.89 -3.14
C GLN A 157 13.80 -9.27 -4.54
N ASP A 158 13.75 -10.09 -5.59
CA ASP A 158 13.56 -9.61 -6.96
C ASP A 158 12.21 -8.90 -7.11
N ILE A 159 11.13 -9.48 -6.59
CA ILE A 159 9.81 -8.83 -6.60
C ILE A 159 9.80 -7.55 -5.76
N ALA A 160 10.45 -7.56 -4.60
CA ALA A 160 10.57 -6.39 -3.73
C ALA A 160 11.28 -5.21 -4.41
N LEU A 161 12.25 -5.49 -5.29
CA LEU A 161 13.07 -4.48 -5.99
C LEU A 161 12.57 -4.14 -7.40
N TRP A 162 11.92 -5.10 -8.12
CA TRP A 162 11.64 -4.97 -9.54
C TRP A 162 10.20 -5.30 -9.94
N GLY A 163 9.37 -5.73 -9.00
CA GLY A 163 7.98 -6.16 -9.26
C GLY A 163 7.15 -5.04 -9.90
N ARG A 164 6.39 -5.37 -10.96
CA ARG A 164 5.50 -4.42 -11.67
C ARG A 164 4.11 -4.99 -11.96
N GLU A 165 3.88 -6.23 -11.53
CA GLU A 165 2.68 -6.97 -11.90
C GLU A 165 1.40 -6.30 -11.39
N ARG A 166 1.40 -5.82 -10.15
CA ARG A 166 0.25 -5.14 -9.55
C ARG A 166 -0.21 -3.95 -10.38
N ILE A 167 0.73 -3.09 -10.76
CA ILE A 167 0.43 -1.86 -11.53
C ILE A 167 0.09 -2.21 -12.96
N LYS A 168 0.90 -3.04 -13.65
CA LYS A 168 0.68 -3.41 -15.06
C LYS A 168 -0.62 -4.17 -15.29
N LYS A 169 -1.00 -5.05 -14.36
CA LYS A 169 -2.24 -5.85 -14.47
C LYS A 169 -3.41 -5.23 -13.73
N HIS A 170 -3.26 -4.03 -13.17
CA HIS A 170 -4.27 -3.38 -12.34
C HIS A 170 -4.83 -4.32 -11.26
N HIS A 171 -3.93 -5.07 -10.59
CA HIS A 171 -4.30 -6.07 -9.59
C HIS A 171 -4.83 -5.37 -8.33
N ARG A 172 -6.15 -5.36 -8.15
CA ARG A 172 -6.84 -4.63 -7.07
C ARG A 172 -6.83 -5.37 -5.73
N GLY A 173 -6.35 -6.60 -5.66
CA GLY A 173 -6.24 -7.35 -4.41
C GLY A 173 -5.27 -6.69 -3.45
N GLY A 174 -5.68 -6.53 -2.19
CA GLY A 174 -4.83 -6.04 -1.12
C GLY A 174 -3.80 -7.07 -0.66
N VAL A 175 -3.00 -6.70 0.32
CA VAL A 175 -2.04 -7.56 1.02
C VAL A 175 -2.57 -7.81 2.43
N LEU A 176 -2.90 -9.06 2.75
CA LEU A 176 -3.43 -9.44 4.06
C LEU A 176 -2.38 -9.20 5.16
N GLY A 177 -2.83 -8.81 6.35
CA GLY A 177 -1.97 -8.65 7.54
C GLY A 177 -1.25 -7.31 7.64
N ALA A 178 -1.49 -6.36 6.71
CA ALA A 178 -1.07 -4.98 6.83
C ALA A 178 -2.28 -4.04 6.68
N TRP A 179 -2.29 -2.93 7.41
CA TRP A 179 -3.29 -1.88 7.21
C TRP A 179 -3.05 -1.15 5.89
N ARG A 180 -1.82 -0.75 5.63
CA ARG A 180 -1.38 -0.17 4.35
C ARG A 180 -0.06 -0.81 3.93
N VAL A 181 0.17 -0.90 2.62
CA VAL A 181 1.47 -1.21 2.03
C VAL A 181 1.82 -0.09 1.06
N CYS A 182 2.98 0.54 1.24
CA CYS A 182 3.45 1.63 0.38
C CYS A 182 4.52 1.10 -0.58
N ILE A 183 4.35 1.41 -1.87
CA ILE A 183 5.26 1.00 -2.95
C ILE A 183 5.59 2.17 -3.88
N GLY A 184 6.70 2.07 -4.62
CA GLY A 184 7.17 2.98 -5.65
C GLY A 184 7.51 2.29 -6.96
N HIS A 185 8.72 2.57 -7.52
CA HIS A 185 9.36 1.87 -8.64
C HIS A 185 8.68 2.02 -9.99
N THR A 186 7.39 1.85 -10.07
CA THR A 186 6.65 1.94 -11.33
C THR A 186 5.99 3.29 -11.43
N TRP A 187 6.50 4.12 -12.33
CA TRP A 187 5.92 5.43 -12.56
C TRP A 187 4.45 5.37 -12.95
N ILE A 188 3.68 6.25 -12.31
CA ILE A 188 2.26 6.47 -12.54
C ILE A 188 1.99 7.98 -12.60
N PRO A 189 1.05 8.44 -13.45
CA PRO A 189 0.79 9.89 -13.60
C PRO A 189 0.15 10.52 -12.36
N GLN A 190 -0.44 9.72 -11.49
CA GLN A 190 -1.02 10.12 -10.20
C GLN A 190 -0.93 8.96 -9.22
N ALA A 191 -0.86 9.25 -7.91
CA ALA A 191 -0.84 8.20 -6.90
C ALA A 191 -2.10 7.33 -6.99
N LEU A 192 -1.91 6.01 -6.87
CA LEU A 192 -2.97 5.02 -7.01
C LEU A 192 -3.09 4.18 -5.74
N ARG A 193 -4.30 3.65 -5.53
CA ARG A 193 -4.60 2.73 -4.46
C ARG A 193 -5.16 1.42 -5.03
N PHE A 194 -4.55 0.30 -4.64
CA PHE A 194 -4.94 -1.05 -5.01
C PHE A 194 -5.28 -1.84 -3.74
N GLY A 195 -6.55 -1.81 -3.34
CA GLY A 195 -6.95 -2.30 -2.01
C GLY A 195 -6.27 -1.48 -0.90
N ASN A 196 -5.43 -2.11 -0.08
CA ASN A 196 -4.62 -1.44 0.93
C ASN A 196 -3.20 -1.07 0.47
N VAL A 197 -2.85 -1.27 -0.82
CA VAL A 197 -1.54 -0.91 -1.38
C VAL A 197 -1.60 0.47 -2.01
N LEU A 198 -0.67 1.35 -1.60
CA LEU A 198 -0.51 2.72 -2.08
C LEU A 198 0.70 2.77 -3.01
N ALA A 199 0.49 3.07 -4.28
CA ALA A 199 1.56 3.31 -5.25
C ALA A 199 1.87 4.81 -5.28
N LEU A 200 3.12 5.18 -4.97
CA LEU A 200 3.53 6.56 -4.69
C LEU A 200 4.55 7.13 -5.69
N ASP A 201 5.07 6.34 -6.66
CA ASP A 201 6.01 6.87 -7.66
C ASP A 201 5.30 7.68 -8.73
N VAL A 202 5.12 8.97 -8.48
CA VAL A 202 4.58 9.94 -9.45
C VAL A 202 5.67 10.76 -10.12
N THR A 203 6.95 10.51 -9.79
CA THR A 203 8.07 11.32 -10.28
C THR A 203 8.51 10.94 -11.68
N GLY A 204 8.47 9.66 -12.02
CA GLY A 204 9.01 9.13 -13.28
C GLY A 204 10.46 9.53 -13.59
N GLY A 205 11.14 10.18 -12.65
CA GLY A 205 12.46 10.75 -12.87
C GLY A 205 12.50 12.07 -13.66
N GLY A 206 11.33 12.60 -14.09
CA GLY A 206 11.19 13.91 -14.71
C GLY A 206 11.18 15.07 -13.71
N ASP A 207 10.61 16.19 -14.07
CA ASP A 207 10.38 17.38 -13.22
C ASP A 207 9.16 17.19 -12.26
N GLY A 208 8.65 15.97 -12.19
CA GLY A 208 7.44 15.62 -11.48
C GLY A 208 7.51 15.85 -9.98
N SER A 209 6.36 16.01 -9.43
CA SER A 209 6.07 16.19 -8.02
C SER A 209 6.34 14.92 -7.21
N LEU A 210 6.46 15.04 -5.90
CA LEU A 210 6.56 13.90 -4.98
C LEU A 210 5.19 13.63 -4.35
N ALA A 211 4.80 12.36 -4.30
CA ALA A 211 3.67 11.93 -3.48
C ALA A 211 4.15 11.61 -2.06
N ILE A 212 3.52 12.22 -1.07
CA ILE A 212 3.77 12.00 0.35
C ILE A 212 2.46 11.53 0.98
N TYR A 213 2.47 10.33 1.52
CA TYR A 213 1.36 9.78 2.28
C TYR A 213 1.49 10.14 3.75
N SER A 214 0.48 10.80 4.31
CA SER A 214 0.36 11.06 5.73
C SER A 214 -0.40 9.91 6.39
N VAL A 215 0.28 9.22 7.30
CA VAL A 215 -0.29 8.08 8.05
C VAL A 215 -1.38 8.56 9.00
N HIS A 216 -1.22 9.77 9.55
CA HIS A 216 -2.11 10.31 10.57
C HIS A 216 -3.54 10.52 10.06
N ASP A 217 -3.70 11.03 8.85
CA ASP A 217 -4.99 11.36 8.23
C ASP A 217 -5.35 10.47 7.03
N ASP A 218 -4.58 9.39 6.80
CA ASP A 218 -4.75 8.42 5.70
C ASP A 218 -4.88 9.10 4.33
N THR A 219 -4.08 10.14 4.09
CA THR A 219 -4.19 11.00 2.91
C THR A 219 -2.88 11.08 2.16
N ILE A 220 -2.95 11.00 0.82
CA ILE A 220 -1.80 11.24 -0.06
C ILE A 220 -1.81 12.71 -0.47
N TYR A 221 -0.66 13.35 -0.37
CA TYR A 221 -0.42 14.72 -0.79
C TYR A 221 0.56 14.74 -1.96
N VAL A 222 0.26 15.54 -2.96
CA VAL A 222 1.17 15.84 -4.07
C VAL A 222 1.36 17.34 -4.11
N ASP A 223 2.61 17.81 -4.02
CA ASP A 223 2.95 19.23 -3.88
C ASP A 223 2.20 19.94 -2.73
N GLY A 224 2.02 19.25 -1.62
CA GLY A 224 1.33 19.77 -0.44
C GLY A 224 -0.19 19.89 -0.57
N LYS A 225 -0.77 19.40 -1.66
CA LYS A 225 -2.23 19.35 -1.87
C LYS A 225 -2.71 17.93 -1.73
N ALA A 226 -3.81 17.72 -1.02
CA ALA A 226 -4.45 16.41 -0.95
C ALA A 226 -4.77 15.91 -2.37
N ALA A 227 -4.20 14.78 -2.73
CA ALA A 227 -4.53 14.12 -3.97
C ALA A 227 -5.89 13.46 -3.81
N GLY A 228 -6.87 13.87 -4.59
CA GLY A 228 -8.15 13.18 -4.69
C GLY A 228 -7.86 11.77 -5.19
N LEU A 229 -7.92 10.78 -4.32
CA LEU A 229 -7.89 9.39 -4.74
C LEU A 229 -9.10 9.16 -5.63
N ASP A 230 -8.89 8.57 -6.80
CA ASP A 230 -9.97 8.25 -7.73
C ASP A 230 -11.12 7.57 -6.96
N GLN A 231 -12.36 8.07 -7.15
CA GLN A 231 -13.56 7.51 -6.51
C GLN A 231 -13.72 6.01 -6.78
N THR A 232 -13.22 5.51 -7.90
CA THR A 232 -13.13 4.07 -8.22
C THR A 232 -12.21 3.30 -7.26
N ALA A 233 -11.16 3.92 -6.74
CA ALA A 233 -10.28 3.30 -5.75
C ALA A 233 -10.97 3.18 -4.38
N ARG A 234 -11.73 4.20 -3.98
CA ARG A 234 -12.51 4.20 -2.72
C ARG A 234 -13.60 3.12 -2.71
N LEU A 235 -14.29 2.95 -3.85
CA LEU A 235 -15.23 1.85 -4.07
C LEU A 235 -14.55 0.48 -4.03
N GLY A 236 -13.36 0.35 -4.61
CA GLY A 236 -12.57 -0.88 -4.58
C GLY A 236 -12.15 -1.29 -3.17
N GLU A 237 -11.85 -0.33 -2.28
CA GLU A 237 -11.53 -0.63 -0.87
C GLU A 237 -12.74 -1.13 -0.09
N GLN A 238 -13.87 -0.46 -0.27
CA GLN A 238 -15.11 -0.88 0.38
C GLN A 238 -15.53 -2.27 -0.08
N LEU A 239 -15.34 -2.59 -1.36
CA LEU A 239 -15.53 -3.93 -1.93
C LEU A 239 -14.58 -4.95 -1.28
N ALA A 240 -13.30 -4.65 -1.18
CA ALA A 240 -12.31 -5.56 -0.58
C ALA A 240 -12.60 -5.80 0.92
N GLN A 241 -13.04 -4.78 1.66
CA GLN A 241 -13.46 -4.94 3.05
C GLN A 241 -14.72 -5.80 3.19
N LEU A 242 -15.71 -5.63 2.29
CA LEU A 242 -16.91 -6.46 2.23
C LEU A 242 -16.58 -7.91 1.89
N GLU A 243 -15.66 -8.14 0.94
CA GLU A 243 -15.20 -9.50 0.58
C GLU A 243 -14.45 -10.19 1.73
N GLN A 244 -13.64 -9.46 2.49
CA GLN A 244 -12.99 -9.99 3.70
C GLN A 244 -14.03 -10.36 4.76
N SER A 245 -15.00 -9.49 5.01
CA SER A 245 -16.09 -9.73 5.98
C SER A 245 -16.94 -10.93 5.56
N LEU A 246 -17.23 -11.04 4.26
CA LEU A 246 -17.97 -12.17 3.69
C LEU A 246 -17.20 -13.49 3.84
N THR A 247 -15.88 -13.46 3.63
CA THR A 247 -15.02 -14.66 3.79
C THR A 247 -14.96 -15.10 5.25
N ALA A 248 -14.85 -14.15 6.19
CA ALA A 248 -14.88 -14.44 7.62
C ALA A 248 -16.23 -15.04 8.04
N LEU A 249 -17.35 -14.48 7.55
CA LEU A 249 -18.69 -15.01 7.79
C LEU A 249 -18.87 -16.41 7.19
N LYS A 250 -18.41 -16.65 5.97
CA LYS A 250 -18.43 -17.99 5.33
C LYS A 250 -17.64 -19.02 6.14
N THR A 251 -16.50 -18.63 6.70
CA THR A 251 -15.67 -19.50 7.55
C THR A 251 -16.39 -19.82 8.86
N LEU A 252 -17.04 -18.84 9.49
CA LEU A 252 -17.84 -19.03 10.69
C LEU A 252 -19.03 -19.97 10.44
N VAL A 253 -19.75 -19.77 9.34
CA VAL A 253 -20.89 -20.63 8.94
C VAL A 253 -20.42 -22.06 8.64
N SER A 254 -19.28 -22.23 7.95
CA SER A 254 -18.73 -23.57 7.65
C SER A 254 -18.20 -24.28 8.89
N GLY A 255 -17.60 -23.54 9.84
CA GLY A 255 -17.14 -24.09 11.13
C GLY A 255 -18.29 -24.61 11.99
N ASN A 256 -19.43 -23.93 11.97
CA ASN A 256 -20.61 -24.36 12.74
C ASN A 256 -21.36 -25.56 12.14
N LYS A 257 -21.34 -25.74 10.82
CA LYS A 257 -21.88 -26.97 10.20
C LYS A 257 -21.14 -28.23 10.69
N LEU A 258 -19.88 -28.09 11.08
CA LEU A 258 -19.11 -29.20 11.68
C LEU A 258 -19.57 -29.49 13.13
N ILE A 259 -20.02 -28.47 13.86
CA ILE A 259 -20.51 -28.59 15.25
C ILE A 259 -21.92 -29.21 15.25
N GLU A 260 -22.78 -28.87 14.29
CA GLU A 260 -24.11 -29.46 14.13
C GLU A 260 -24.04 -30.99 13.93
N SER A 261 -22.98 -31.50 13.29
CA SER A 261 -22.77 -32.94 13.11
C SER A 261 -22.37 -33.69 14.40
N GLN A 262 -21.98 -32.97 15.45
CA GLN A 262 -21.52 -33.54 16.73
C GLN A 262 -22.55 -33.45 17.89
N ILE A 263 -23.64 -32.69 17.73
CA ILE A 263 -24.66 -32.50 18.78
C ILE A 263 -25.95 -33.27 18.41
N ALA A 264 -25.87 -34.58 18.48
CA ALA A 264 -27.05 -35.44 18.38
C ALA A 264 -27.50 -35.93 19.79
N SER A 265 -28.22 -35.06 20.56
CA SER A 265 -29.00 -35.52 21.72
C SER A 265 -30.20 -34.60 21.98
N ARG A 266 -31.28 -35.22 22.53
CA ARG A 266 -32.65 -34.73 22.57
C ARG A 266 -32.94 -33.38 23.27
N GLU A 267 -32.02 -32.81 24.01
CA GLU A 267 -32.17 -31.47 24.63
C GLU A 267 -31.77 -30.33 23.71
N ALA A 268 -31.08 -30.63 22.62
CA ALA A 268 -30.62 -29.66 21.64
C ALA A 268 -31.68 -29.23 20.59
N GLU A 269 -32.77 -29.97 20.44
CA GLU A 269 -33.77 -29.71 19.37
C GLU A 269 -34.52 -28.38 19.50
N ALA A 270 -34.79 -27.90 20.71
CA ALA A 270 -35.45 -26.59 20.91
C ALA A 270 -34.46 -25.41 20.73
N GLN A 271 -33.22 -25.57 21.22
CA GLN A 271 -32.14 -24.60 21.00
C GLN A 271 -31.65 -24.64 19.55
N ALA A 272 -31.57 -25.81 18.92
CA ALA A 272 -31.20 -25.97 17.51
C ALA A 272 -32.20 -25.29 16.56
N LYS A 273 -33.50 -25.28 16.86
CA LYS A 273 -34.49 -24.54 16.07
C LYS A 273 -34.29 -23.02 16.13
N GLN A 274 -33.96 -22.49 17.30
CA GLN A 274 -33.69 -21.07 17.48
C GLN A 274 -32.33 -20.64 16.81
N ILE A 275 -31.33 -21.49 16.95
CA ILE A 275 -30.04 -21.33 16.29
C ILE A 275 -30.19 -21.49 14.78
N SER A 276 -30.95 -22.47 14.29
CA SER A 276 -31.19 -22.71 12.87
C SER A 276 -31.91 -21.53 12.19
N SER A 277 -32.89 -20.90 12.87
CA SER A 277 -33.53 -19.71 12.31
C SER A 277 -32.61 -18.49 12.27
N ALA A 278 -31.72 -18.31 13.26
CA ALA A 278 -30.70 -17.26 13.25
C ALA A 278 -29.67 -17.51 12.16
N TRP A 279 -29.27 -18.76 11.92
CA TRP A 279 -28.35 -19.14 10.87
C TRP A 279 -28.95 -19.02 9.47
N LEU A 280 -30.22 -19.30 9.27
CA LEU A 280 -30.93 -19.04 8.01
C LEU A 280 -30.91 -17.54 7.68
N ASN A 281 -31.15 -16.68 8.67
CA ASN A 281 -31.11 -15.24 8.49
C ASN A 281 -29.67 -14.77 8.13
N ILE A 282 -28.64 -15.32 8.80
CA ILE A 282 -27.22 -15.01 8.48
C ILE A 282 -26.86 -15.53 7.08
N ALA A 283 -27.33 -16.70 6.69
CA ALA A 283 -27.08 -17.25 5.35
C ALA A 283 -27.74 -16.40 4.25
N ASP A 284 -28.94 -15.89 4.48
CA ASP A 284 -29.65 -14.98 3.57
C ASP A 284 -28.94 -13.62 3.51
N GLU A 285 -28.44 -13.11 4.63
CA GLU A 285 -27.65 -11.88 4.69
C GLU A 285 -26.31 -12.02 3.95
N VAL A 286 -25.64 -13.16 4.08
CA VAL A 286 -24.41 -13.51 3.34
C VAL A 286 -24.70 -13.60 1.84
N ALA A 287 -25.82 -14.22 1.43
CA ALA A 287 -26.20 -14.32 0.03
C ALA A 287 -26.53 -12.94 -0.57
N SER A 288 -27.25 -12.10 0.18
CA SER A 288 -27.57 -10.73 -0.21
C SER A 288 -26.31 -9.86 -0.33
N THR A 289 -25.39 -10.00 0.61
CA THR A 289 -24.10 -9.30 0.58
C THR A 289 -23.25 -9.74 -0.61
N GLN A 290 -23.22 -11.03 -0.95
CA GLN A 290 -22.52 -11.52 -2.14
C GLN A 290 -23.13 -10.98 -3.44
N GLN A 291 -24.44 -10.87 -3.52
CA GLN A 291 -25.11 -10.26 -4.69
C GLN A 291 -24.76 -8.77 -4.81
N LEU A 292 -24.68 -8.05 -3.68
CA LEU A 292 -24.28 -6.66 -3.66
C LEU A 292 -22.83 -6.50 -4.12
N VAL A 293 -21.91 -7.32 -3.62
CA VAL A 293 -20.49 -7.31 -4.03
C VAL A 293 -20.38 -7.52 -5.55
N ASN A 294 -21.11 -8.48 -6.11
CA ASN A 294 -21.12 -8.74 -7.55
C ASN A 294 -21.70 -7.55 -8.35
N ALA A 295 -22.74 -6.92 -7.82
CA ALA A 295 -23.37 -5.76 -8.45
C ALA A 295 -22.46 -4.52 -8.41
N LEU A 296 -21.77 -4.26 -7.30
CA LEU A 296 -20.79 -3.18 -7.15
C LEU A 296 -19.57 -3.42 -8.02
N HIS A 297 -19.14 -4.68 -8.17
CA HIS A 297 -18.07 -5.01 -9.12
C HIS A 297 -18.49 -4.69 -10.56
N GLY A 298 -19.73 -5.02 -10.95
CA GLY A 298 -20.27 -4.61 -12.25
C GLY A 298 -20.31 -3.10 -12.44
N LEU A 299 -20.69 -2.34 -11.40
CA LEU A 299 -20.68 -0.86 -11.40
C LEU A 299 -19.28 -0.27 -11.56
N SER A 300 -18.26 -0.90 -10.99
CA SER A 300 -16.88 -0.41 -11.08
C SER A 300 -16.31 -0.47 -12.50
N LEU A 301 -16.91 -1.27 -13.37
CA LEU A 301 -16.51 -1.45 -14.78
C LEU A 301 -17.25 -0.49 -15.72
N LEU A 302 -18.22 0.28 -15.22
CA LEU A 302 -19.03 1.20 -16.00
C LEU A 302 -18.61 2.66 -15.74
N SER A 303 -18.83 3.53 -16.71
CA SER A 303 -18.57 4.98 -16.62
C SER A 303 -19.75 5.79 -17.15
N GLY A 304 -19.85 7.06 -16.74
CA GLY A 304 -20.84 8.01 -17.21
C GLY A 304 -22.29 7.56 -16.98
N GLU A 305 -23.16 7.86 -17.95
CA GLU A 305 -24.63 7.58 -17.88
C GLU A 305 -24.97 6.10 -17.62
N ARG A 306 -24.15 5.18 -18.14
CA ARG A 306 -24.39 3.74 -17.91
C ARG A 306 -24.19 3.35 -16.45
N ARG A 307 -23.26 3.99 -15.77
CA ARG A 307 -23.03 3.78 -14.33
C ARG A 307 -24.17 4.32 -13.50
N SER A 308 -24.63 5.54 -13.82
CA SER A 308 -25.77 6.19 -13.13
C SER A 308 -27.05 5.36 -13.27
N ALA A 309 -27.41 4.94 -14.48
CA ALA A 309 -28.58 4.10 -14.72
C ALA A 309 -28.50 2.76 -13.98
N LYS A 310 -27.32 2.13 -13.91
CA LYS A 310 -27.13 0.86 -13.19
C LYS A 310 -27.20 1.05 -11.67
N LEU A 311 -26.75 2.19 -11.16
CA LEU A 311 -26.86 2.54 -9.76
C LEU A 311 -28.32 2.73 -9.33
N GLU A 312 -29.11 3.45 -10.13
CA GLU A 312 -30.56 3.63 -9.90
C GLU A 312 -31.29 2.27 -9.90
N GLU A 313 -30.99 1.38 -10.85
CA GLU A 313 -31.53 0.02 -10.88
C GLU A 313 -31.23 -0.75 -9.59
N LEU A 314 -29.99 -0.66 -9.09
CA LEU A 314 -29.59 -1.34 -7.87
C LEU A 314 -30.24 -0.73 -6.62
N GLN A 315 -30.33 0.59 -6.53
CA GLN A 315 -31.01 1.27 -5.43
C GLN A 315 -32.50 0.90 -5.39
N ALA A 316 -33.16 0.84 -6.54
CA ALA A 316 -34.57 0.39 -6.64
C ALA A 316 -34.73 -1.08 -6.25
N ARG A 317 -33.81 -1.95 -6.68
CA ARG A 317 -33.85 -3.39 -6.40
C ARG A 317 -33.70 -3.72 -4.92
N TYR A 318 -32.87 -2.97 -4.20
CA TYR A 318 -32.57 -3.20 -2.78
C TYR A 318 -33.28 -2.21 -1.85
N ALA A 319 -34.23 -1.42 -2.34
CA ALA A 319 -34.99 -0.46 -1.54
C ALA A 319 -35.66 -1.13 -0.31
N GLY A 320 -35.49 -0.50 0.85
CA GLY A 320 -36.07 -1.01 2.10
C GLY A 320 -35.32 -2.19 2.72
N THR A 321 -34.14 -2.54 2.23
CA THR A 321 -33.27 -3.55 2.83
C THR A 321 -32.02 -2.92 3.45
N PRO A 322 -31.34 -3.56 4.43
CA PRO A 322 -30.06 -3.08 4.96
C PRO A 322 -29.01 -2.85 3.86
N THR A 323 -29.06 -3.66 2.81
CA THR A 323 -28.25 -3.56 1.61
C THR A 323 -28.54 -2.28 0.81
N GLY A 324 -29.82 -1.90 0.69
CA GLY A 324 -30.26 -0.65 0.06
C GLY A 324 -29.83 0.58 0.85
N ASP A 325 -29.94 0.56 2.17
CA ASP A 325 -29.46 1.63 3.04
C ASP A 325 -27.93 1.81 2.92
N LEU A 326 -27.19 0.73 2.78
CA LEU A 326 -25.74 0.77 2.55
C LEU A 326 -25.43 1.38 1.18
N LEU A 327 -26.15 0.99 0.10
CA LEU A 327 -26.01 1.58 -1.23
C LEU A 327 -26.27 3.08 -1.23
N ILE A 328 -27.34 3.52 -0.54
CA ILE A 328 -27.65 4.94 -0.41
C ILE A 328 -26.50 5.67 0.28
N ARG A 329 -26.00 5.18 1.43
CA ARG A 329 -24.88 5.81 2.15
C ARG A 329 -23.59 5.90 1.33
N LEU A 330 -23.30 4.86 0.54
CA LEU A 330 -22.08 4.79 -0.27
C LEU A 330 -22.09 5.79 -1.44
N PHE A 331 -23.25 6.12 -1.98
CA PHE A 331 -23.39 6.94 -3.18
C PHE A 331 -24.05 8.32 -2.96
N SER A 332 -24.71 8.56 -1.80
CA SER A 332 -25.22 9.90 -1.45
C SER A 332 -24.15 10.83 -0.85
N ALA A 333 -23.00 10.32 -0.44
CA ALA A 333 -21.91 11.13 0.11
C ALA A 333 -21.01 11.78 -0.96
N GLY A 334 -21.40 11.75 -2.22
CA GLY A 334 -20.61 12.20 -3.36
C GLY A 334 -21.02 13.55 -3.98
N ASP A 335 -22.08 14.19 -3.46
CA ASP A 335 -22.59 15.48 -3.98
C ASP A 335 -22.48 16.64 -2.96
N ALA A 336 -21.45 16.63 -2.10
CA ALA A 336 -21.14 17.75 -1.23
C ALA A 336 -19.66 18.15 -1.31
#